data_5e413eefcf602705bef54505a8395d82
#
_entry.id   5e413eefcf602705bef54505a8395d82
#
_cell.length_a   1.000
_cell.length_b   1.000
_cell.length_c   1.000
_cell.angle_alpha   90.00
_cell.angle_beta   90.00
_cell.angle_gamma   90.00
#
_symmetry.space_group_name_H-M   'P 1'
#
loop_
_entity.id
_entity.type
_entity.pdbx_description
1 polymer ?
#
loop_
_entity_poly.entity_id
_entity_poly.type
_entity_poly.pdbx_seq_one_letter_code
_entity_poly.pdbx_strand_id
1 'polypeptide(L)'
;MKRPIVYTGCILFMVACLSAMSVHRQMAKPLKPDYPSYFGNRIFIPADNPLTEEGVQLGRFLFYETKLSANNRISCAHCHQQERAFTDGLAFSTGVDGTLTMRNSMSLANLLWIRNFFWDGRAQGLEAQAQVPLTDTHEMGQPLATAAEKLQKTKNYPALFSKAFGTPVITGDRILKALAQFERTLISANSTYDQYLRGSYHPTAAELNGINLFFTNPNAATNVRGAACAHCHGGPKTFSELFHNNGLDSVPKDDGRATITGQSIDKGRFRVATLRNIALTAPYMHDGRFTTLEAVVDHYNEHIQQSPTLSVFLQNNQPGMRGSQLGLTASEKKDLIAFLHMLTDSSFITDQRFSNPFK
;
A
#
# COMPACT_ATOMS: atom_id res chain seq x y z
N MET A 1 -1.50 50.90 -88.97
CA MET A 1 -2.48 50.43 -88.00
C MET A 1 -1.87 49.18 -87.28
N LYS A 2 -1.31 49.34 -86.09
CA LYS A 2 -0.75 48.29 -85.32
C LYS A 2 -1.73 47.87 -84.20
N ARG A 3 -2.16 46.59 -84.14
CA ARG A 3 -3.02 46.02 -83.08
C ARG A 3 -2.13 45.61 -81.89
N PRO A 4 -2.56 45.90 -80.67
CA PRO A 4 -1.80 45.39 -79.48
C PRO A 4 -2.17 43.92 -79.15
N ILE A 5 -1.21 43.15 -78.86
CA ILE A 5 -1.33 41.77 -78.36
C ILE A 5 -1.55 41.82 -76.84
N VAL A 6 -2.72 41.33 -76.41
CA VAL A 6 -3.05 41.19 -74.97
C VAL A 6 -2.51 39.80 -74.51
N TYR A 7 -1.56 39.81 -73.61
CA TYR A 7 -1.12 38.58 -72.90
C TYR A 7 -2.02 38.36 -71.68
N THR A 8 -2.79 37.29 -71.74
CA THR A 8 -3.60 36.82 -70.60
C THR A 8 -2.72 35.88 -69.80
N GLY A 9 -2.18 36.38 -68.70
CA GLY A 9 -1.39 35.53 -67.75
C GLY A 9 -2.33 34.71 -66.85
N CYS A 10 -2.34 33.40 -67.00
CA CYS A 10 -2.94 32.47 -66.08
C CYS A 10 -2.11 32.38 -64.79
N ILE A 11 -2.57 32.98 -63.71
CA ILE A 11 -2.02 32.76 -62.37
C ILE A 11 -2.67 31.48 -61.83
N LEU A 12 -1.92 30.37 -61.83
CA LEU A 12 -2.27 29.14 -61.10
C LEU A 12 -2.04 29.38 -59.61
N PHE A 13 -3.15 29.55 -58.89
CA PHE A 13 -3.15 29.51 -57.43
C PHE A 13 -2.98 28.05 -56.99
N MET A 14 -1.77 27.68 -56.57
CA MET A 14 -1.48 26.40 -55.91
C MET A 14 -1.95 26.50 -54.49
N VAL A 15 -3.19 26.09 -54.21
CA VAL A 15 -3.69 25.93 -52.84
C VAL A 15 -3.03 24.68 -52.25
N ALA A 16 -1.95 24.87 -51.51
CA ALA A 16 -1.39 23.81 -50.67
C ALA A 16 -2.35 23.50 -49.52
N CYS A 17 -3.16 22.47 -49.66
CA CYS A 17 -3.88 21.87 -48.53
C CYS A 17 -2.89 21.31 -47.52
N LEU A 18 -2.52 22.12 -46.57
CA LEU A 18 -1.92 21.64 -45.31
C LEU A 18 -3.05 20.90 -44.58
N SER A 19 -3.17 19.58 -44.86
CA SER A 19 -3.88 18.64 -44.00
C SER A 19 -3.17 18.62 -42.66
N ALA A 20 -3.59 19.50 -41.75
CA ALA A 20 -3.25 19.37 -40.34
C ALA A 20 -3.79 18.00 -39.87
N MET A 21 -2.95 16.99 -39.86
CA MET A 21 -3.26 15.79 -39.14
C MET A 21 -3.42 16.21 -37.67
N SER A 22 -4.65 16.44 -37.28
CA SER A 22 -5.04 16.53 -35.87
C SER A 22 -4.68 15.18 -35.29
N VAL A 23 -3.50 15.06 -34.69
CA VAL A 23 -3.19 13.94 -33.83
C VAL A 23 -4.22 14.02 -32.71
N HIS A 24 -5.29 13.26 -32.87
CA HIS A 24 -6.29 13.11 -31.81
C HIS A 24 -5.55 12.50 -30.65
N ARG A 25 -5.11 13.35 -29.72
CA ARG A 25 -4.45 12.95 -28.51
C ARG A 25 -5.49 12.18 -27.71
N GLN A 26 -5.46 10.85 -27.82
CA GLN A 26 -6.36 9.99 -27.05
C GLN A 26 -6.11 10.30 -25.58
N MET A 27 -7.05 10.98 -24.94
CA MET A 27 -6.96 11.24 -23.51
C MET A 27 -7.09 9.91 -22.77
N ALA A 28 -6.23 9.72 -21.77
CA ALA A 28 -6.31 8.54 -20.92
C ALA A 28 -7.70 8.46 -20.26
N LYS A 29 -8.27 7.26 -20.21
CA LYS A 29 -9.62 7.04 -19.67
C LYS A 29 -9.64 7.14 -18.15
N PRO A 30 -10.50 8.00 -17.57
CA PRO A 30 -10.64 8.05 -16.12
C PRO A 30 -11.05 6.69 -15.55
N LEU A 31 -10.38 6.27 -14.48
CA LEU A 31 -10.70 5.06 -13.71
C LEU A 31 -11.31 5.45 -12.37
N LYS A 32 -12.51 4.95 -12.10
CA LYS A 32 -13.13 5.06 -10.79
C LYS A 32 -12.74 3.83 -9.95
N PRO A 33 -12.16 4.01 -8.75
CA PRO A 33 -11.89 2.88 -7.86
C PRO A 33 -13.19 2.16 -7.49
N ASP A 34 -13.15 0.84 -7.50
CA ASP A 34 -14.27 -0.01 -7.07
C ASP A 34 -14.01 -0.56 -5.67
N TYR A 35 -14.87 -0.20 -4.72
CA TYR A 35 -14.80 -0.65 -3.34
C TYR A 35 -16.16 -0.54 -2.65
N PRO A 36 -16.42 -1.35 -1.60
CA PRO A 36 -17.69 -1.30 -0.89
C PRO A 36 -17.89 0.02 -0.13
N SER A 37 -19.13 0.49 -0.08
CA SER A 37 -19.47 1.78 0.56
C SER A 37 -19.05 1.87 2.03
N TYR A 38 -19.03 0.76 2.76
CA TYR A 38 -18.60 0.72 4.15
C TYR A 38 -17.09 0.99 4.36
N PHE A 39 -16.28 1.01 3.29
CA PHE A 39 -14.88 1.48 3.38
C PHE A 39 -14.79 3.01 3.49
N GLY A 40 -15.88 3.72 3.17
CA GLY A 40 -15.94 5.17 3.20
C GLY A 40 -15.13 5.84 2.08
N ASN A 41 -15.40 7.11 1.86
CA ASN A 41 -14.90 7.89 0.72
C ASN A 41 -13.75 8.84 1.06
N ARG A 42 -13.10 8.70 2.21
CA ARG A 42 -11.89 9.48 2.55
C ARG A 42 -10.67 8.96 1.82
N ILE A 43 -10.76 8.91 0.48
CA ILE A 43 -9.68 8.48 -0.40
C ILE A 43 -8.71 9.64 -0.68
N PHE A 44 -7.47 9.28 -1.02
CA PHE A 44 -6.44 10.26 -1.36
C PHE A 44 -5.92 10.04 -2.78
N ILE A 45 -6.41 10.88 -3.71
CA ILE A 45 -5.97 10.93 -5.11
C ILE A 45 -5.55 12.38 -5.39
N PRO A 46 -4.26 12.65 -5.66
CA PRO A 46 -3.81 14.00 -6.01
C PRO A 46 -4.46 14.51 -7.31
N ALA A 47 -4.79 15.80 -7.35
CA ALA A 47 -5.41 16.40 -8.53
C ALA A 47 -4.52 16.34 -9.78
N ASP A 48 -3.21 16.33 -9.61
CA ASP A 48 -2.20 16.24 -10.67
C ASP A 48 -1.83 14.79 -11.05
N ASN A 49 -2.46 13.79 -10.38
CA ASN A 49 -2.30 12.37 -10.68
C ASN A 49 -3.63 11.60 -10.54
N PRO A 50 -4.67 11.97 -11.33
CA PRO A 50 -5.94 11.24 -11.32
C PRO A 50 -5.73 9.80 -11.81
N LEU A 51 -6.58 8.88 -11.34
CA LEU A 51 -6.54 7.49 -11.82
C LEU A 51 -7.05 7.38 -13.24
N THR A 52 -6.30 6.67 -14.08
CA THR A 52 -6.67 6.34 -15.45
C THR A 52 -6.40 4.87 -15.75
N GLU A 53 -7.15 4.27 -16.68
CA GLU A 53 -6.94 2.87 -17.09
C GLU A 53 -5.51 2.66 -17.58
N GLU A 54 -5.01 3.56 -18.44
CA GLU A 54 -3.69 3.47 -19.02
C GLU A 54 -2.56 3.76 -18.01
N GLY A 55 -2.81 4.67 -17.06
CA GLY A 55 -1.87 4.96 -15.98
C GLY A 55 -1.72 3.79 -15.02
N VAL A 56 -2.81 3.15 -14.63
CA VAL A 56 -2.81 1.94 -13.81
C VAL A 56 -2.13 0.78 -14.55
N GLN A 57 -2.43 0.59 -15.84
CA GLN A 57 -1.77 -0.44 -16.63
C GLN A 57 -0.26 -0.20 -16.72
N LEU A 58 0.16 1.02 -17.00
CA LEU A 58 1.59 1.38 -17.01
C LEU A 58 2.23 1.13 -15.63
N GLY A 59 1.57 1.55 -14.54
CA GLY A 59 2.04 1.34 -13.18
C GLY A 59 2.23 -0.14 -12.85
N ARG A 60 1.31 -0.99 -13.30
CA ARG A 60 1.46 -2.44 -13.18
C ARG A 60 2.70 -2.97 -13.90
N PHE A 61 2.97 -2.55 -15.13
CA PHE A 61 4.21 -2.91 -15.84
C PHE A 61 5.45 -2.45 -15.06
N LEU A 62 5.45 -1.21 -14.57
CA LEU A 62 6.57 -0.64 -13.83
C LEU A 62 6.80 -1.37 -12.49
N PHE A 63 5.75 -1.75 -11.79
CA PHE A 63 5.84 -2.49 -10.52
C PHE A 63 6.61 -3.82 -10.64
N TYR A 64 6.50 -4.48 -11.79
CA TYR A 64 7.19 -5.73 -12.08
C TYR A 64 8.48 -5.55 -12.93
N GLU A 65 8.82 -4.31 -13.32
CA GLU A 65 9.95 -4.03 -14.19
C GLU A 65 11.28 -4.01 -13.43
N THR A 66 12.15 -4.96 -13.75
CA THR A 66 13.48 -5.06 -13.11
C THR A 66 14.46 -3.97 -13.54
N LYS A 67 14.26 -3.32 -14.70
CA LYS A 67 15.08 -2.18 -15.14
C LYS A 67 14.99 -0.97 -14.20
N LEU A 68 14.01 -0.96 -13.30
CA LEU A 68 13.90 0.03 -12.24
C LEU A 68 14.87 -0.19 -11.08
N SER A 69 15.73 -1.20 -11.12
CA SER A 69 16.82 -1.38 -10.16
C SER A 69 18.20 -1.16 -10.78
N ALA A 70 19.20 -0.86 -9.96
CA ALA A 70 20.56 -0.57 -10.42
C ALA A 70 21.17 -1.74 -11.17
N ASN A 71 20.93 -2.98 -10.71
CA ASN A 71 21.46 -4.21 -11.30
C ASN A 71 20.51 -4.88 -12.32
N ASN A 72 19.31 -4.32 -12.57
CA ASN A 72 18.26 -4.86 -13.44
C ASN A 72 17.76 -6.27 -13.03
N ARG A 73 17.82 -6.63 -11.74
CA ARG A 73 17.43 -7.96 -11.25
C ARG A 73 16.23 -7.95 -10.31
N ILE A 74 15.98 -6.85 -9.61
CA ILE A 74 14.87 -6.74 -8.67
C ILE A 74 13.86 -5.69 -9.14
N SER A 75 12.63 -5.84 -8.72
CA SER A 75 11.51 -4.92 -8.95
C SER A 75 10.74 -4.73 -7.65
N CYS A 76 9.70 -3.89 -7.60
CA CYS A 76 8.84 -3.76 -6.42
C CYS A 76 8.25 -5.12 -6.00
N ALA A 77 7.90 -5.97 -7.00
CA ALA A 77 7.38 -7.30 -6.76
C ALA A 77 8.39 -8.30 -6.14
N HIS A 78 9.65 -7.93 -6.01
CA HIS A 78 10.64 -8.75 -5.30
C HIS A 78 10.35 -8.79 -3.79
N CYS A 79 10.01 -7.62 -3.21
CA CYS A 79 9.66 -7.47 -1.81
C CYS A 79 8.14 -7.42 -1.56
N HIS A 80 7.33 -7.28 -2.63
CA HIS A 80 5.88 -7.19 -2.55
C HIS A 80 5.22 -8.20 -3.48
N GLN A 81 5.23 -9.48 -3.07
CA GLN A 81 4.72 -10.63 -3.83
C GLN A 81 3.20 -10.72 -3.68
N GLN A 82 2.48 -10.81 -4.79
CA GLN A 82 1.00 -10.81 -4.77
C GLN A 82 0.42 -11.96 -3.94
N GLU A 83 0.96 -13.16 -4.07
CA GLU A 83 0.52 -14.36 -3.35
C GLU A 83 0.71 -14.28 -1.83
N ARG A 84 1.54 -13.34 -1.36
CA ARG A 84 1.76 -12.99 0.05
C ARG A 84 1.10 -11.69 0.44
N ALA A 85 0.00 -11.34 -0.24
CA ALA A 85 -0.70 -10.06 -0.04
C ALA A 85 0.23 -8.85 -0.14
N PHE A 86 1.18 -8.90 -1.07
CA PHE A 86 2.19 -7.88 -1.34
C PHE A 86 3.15 -7.62 -0.16
N THR A 87 3.61 -8.70 0.48
CA THR A 87 4.81 -8.79 1.34
C THR A 87 5.76 -9.84 0.74
N ASP A 88 6.93 -10.09 1.36
CA ASP A 88 7.87 -11.12 0.89
C ASP A 88 8.00 -12.34 1.82
N GLY A 89 7.40 -12.26 3.02
CA GLY A 89 7.48 -13.34 4.01
C GLY A 89 8.83 -13.38 4.76
N LEU A 90 9.62 -12.32 4.70
CA LEU A 90 10.90 -12.19 5.38
C LEU A 90 10.83 -11.13 6.49
N ALA A 91 11.62 -11.28 7.55
CA ALA A 91 11.73 -10.22 8.56
C ALA A 91 12.34 -8.95 7.96
N PHE A 92 13.33 -9.11 7.10
CA PHE A 92 14.00 -8.04 6.37
C PHE A 92 14.26 -8.47 4.93
N SER A 93 13.87 -7.64 3.98
CA SER A 93 14.07 -7.88 2.56
C SER A 93 15.54 -7.67 2.16
N THR A 94 15.97 -8.31 1.08
CA THR A 94 17.33 -8.12 0.55
C THR A 94 17.31 -7.10 -0.60
N GLY A 95 18.12 -6.06 -0.47
CA GLY A 95 18.25 -5.03 -1.48
C GLY A 95 19.22 -5.38 -2.63
N VAL A 96 19.39 -4.45 -3.56
CA VAL A 96 20.14 -4.61 -4.79
C VAL A 96 21.64 -4.91 -4.60
N ASP A 97 22.19 -4.46 -3.49
CA ASP A 97 23.59 -4.65 -3.06
C ASP A 97 23.80 -5.84 -2.11
N GLY A 98 22.71 -6.56 -1.77
CA GLY A 98 22.72 -7.68 -0.82
C GLY A 98 22.51 -7.26 0.63
N THR A 99 22.40 -5.97 0.94
CA THR A 99 22.08 -5.48 2.29
C THR A 99 20.62 -5.79 2.64
N LEU A 100 20.37 -6.11 3.91
CA LEU A 100 19.02 -6.29 4.43
C LEU A 100 18.39 -4.95 4.77
N THR A 101 17.08 -4.81 4.49
CA THR A 101 16.30 -3.66 4.94
C THR A 101 16.24 -3.60 6.48
N MET A 102 16.04 -2.43 7.03
CA MET A 102 15.99 -2.26 8.49
C MET A 102 14.64 -2.66 9.11
N ARG A 103 13.61 -2.77 8.29
CA ARG A 103 12.24 -3.06 8.73
C ARG A 103 11.54 -4.00 7.77
N ASN A 104 10.55 -4.72 8.30
CA ASN A 104 9.71 -5.64 7.54
C ASN A 104 8.95 -4.95 6.40
N SER A 105 8.80 -5.66 5.27
CA SER A 105 8.05 -5.20 4.11
C SER A 105 6.55 -5.18 4.40
N MET A 106 5.91 -4.01 4.31
CA MET A 106 4.48 -3.85 4.62
C MET A 106 3.61 -4.31 3.46
N SER A 107 2.45 -4.89 3.76
CA SER A 107 1.42 -5.16 2.76
C SER A 107 0.95 -3.89 2.06
N LEU A 108 0.72 -3.98 0.74
CA LEU A 108 0.20 -2.88 -0.08
C LEU A 108 -1.34 -2.87 -0.17
N ALA A 109 -2.03 -3.70 0.60
CA ALA A 109 -3.50 -3.74 0.58
C ALA A 109 -4.11 -2.42 1.08
N ASN A 110 -5.06 -1.88 0.30
CA ASN A 110 -5.90 -0.73 0.68
C ASN A 110 -5.16 0.60 0.90
N LEU A 111 -4.09 0.85 0.13
CA LEU A 111 -3.30 2.09 0.25
C LEU A 111 -4.05 3.36 -0.18
N LEU A 112 -5.15 3.24 -0.93
CA LEU A 112 -5.99 4.34 -1.38
C LEU A 112 -6.47 5.26 -0.24
N TRP A 113 -6.58 4.74 0.99
CA TRP A 113 -7.06 5.46 2.17
C TRP A 113 -5.93 5.95 3.09
N ILE A 114 -4.67 5.70 2.73
CA ILE A 114 -3.49 6.01 3.56
C ILE A 114 -2.82 7.27 3.04
N ARG A 115 -2.32 8.12 3.95
CA ARG A 115 -1.60 9.35 3.64
C ARG A 115 -0.13 9.29 4.04
N ASN A 116 0.15 8.66 5.18
CA ASN A 116 1.49 8.56 5.74
C ASN A 116 2.03 7.14 5.54
N PHE A 117 3.11 6.99 4.81
CA PHE A 117 3.68 5.71 4.39
C PHE A 117 4.95 5.37 5.17
N PHE A 118 5.38 4.12 5.07
CA PHE A 118 6.37 3.46 5.92
C PHE A 118 5.89 3.27 7.36
N TRP A 119 6.66 2.48 8.13
CA TRP A 119 6.39 2.23 9.53
C TRP A 119 6.43 3.49 10.41
N ASP A 120 7.25 4.47 10.04
CA ASP A 120 7.44 5.75 10.75
C ASP A 120 6.63 6.93 10.18
N GLY A 121 5.98 6.74 9.04
CA GLY A 121 5.18 7.78 8.39
C GLY A 121 5.99 8.87 7.68
N ARG A 122 7.25 8.57 7.29
CA ARG A 122 8.17 9.57 6.71
C ARG A 122 7.79 10.08 5.33
N ALA A 123 6.97 9.35 4.57
CA ALA A 123 6.54 9.80 3.26
C ALA A 123 5.04 10.13 3.26
N GLN A 124 4.66 11.24 2.64
CA GLN A 124 3.28 11.65 2.43
C GLN A 124 2.88 11.44 0.97
N GLY A 125 1.89 10.58 0.73
CA GLY A 125 1.46 10.17 -0.60
C GLY A 125 2.30 9.05 -1.21
N LEU A 126 1.68 8.30 -2.11
CA LEU A 126 2.30 7.13 -2.76
C LEU A 126 3.44 7.53 -3.71
N GLU A 127 3.34 8.68 -4.35
CA GLU A 127 4.39 9.19 -5.23
C GLU A 127 5.70 9.42 -4.45
N ALA A 128 5.62 10.06 -3.29
CA ALA A 128 6.78 10.29 -2.42
C ALA A 128 7.27 8.96 -1.80
N GLN A 129 6.35 8.04 -1.48
CA GLN A 129 6.73 6.73 -0.97
C GLN A 129 7.51 5.95 -2.01
N ALA A 130 7.03 5.84 -3.26
CA ALA A 130 7.67 5.06 -4.31
C ALA A 130 9.08 5.56 -4.67
N GLN A 131 9.35 6.86 -4.49
CA GLN A 131 10.68 7.42 -4.72
C GLN A 131 11.73 6.82 -3.79
N VAL A 132 11.40 6.60 -2.52
CA VAL A 132 12.37 6.17 -1.51
C VAL A 132 12.99 4.81 -1.87
N PRO A 133 12.22 3.70 -2.02
CA PRO A 133 12.81 2.41 -2.35
C PRO A 133 13.49 2.38 -3.72
N LEU A 134 13.02 3.18 -4.69
CA LEU A 134 13.67 3.28 -6.00
C LEU A 134 15.10 3.85 -5.89
N THR A 135 15.29 4.88 -5.06
CA THR A 135 16.56 5.63 -5.00
C THR A 135 17.48 5.19 -3.86
N ASP A 136 16.98 4.48 -2.87
CA ASP A 136 17.79 3.96 -1.76
C ASP A 136 18.79 2.91 -2.26
N THR A 137 20.08 3.12 -1.98
CA THR A 137 21.18 2.28 -2.41
C THR A 137 21.11 0.86 -1.84
N HIS A 138 20.43 0.68 -0.71
CA HIS A 138 20.24 -0.59 -0.03
C HIS A 138 18.89 -1.25 -0.37
N GLU A 139 18.05 -0.62 -1.21
CA GLU A 139 16.82 -1.21 -1.74
C GLU A 139 16.95 -1.43 -3.25
N MET A 140 16.50 -0.52 -4.13
CA MET A 140 16.60 -0.67 -5.59
C MET A 140 17.79 0.07 -6.21
N GLY A 141 18.36 1.06 -5.51
CA GLY A 141 19.60 1.75 -5.86
C GLY A 141 19.59 2.53 -7.18
N GLN A 142 18.42 2.92 -7.69
CA GLN A 142 18.29 3.46 -9.05
C GLN A 142 17.88 4.93 -9.03
N PRO A 143 18.79 5.86 -9.39
CA PRO A 143 18.40 7.26 -9.58
C PRO A 143 17.28 7.42 -10.61
N LEU A 144 16.29 8.26 -10.33
CA LEU A 144 15.10 8.43 -11.18
C LEU A 144 15.44 8.84 -12.62
N ALA A 145 16.45 9.69 -12.83
CA ALA A 145 16.90 10.09 -14.16
C ALA A 145 17.40 8.88 -14.97
N THR A 146 18.23 8.05 -14.34
CA THR A 146 18.76 6.82 -14.96
C THR A 146 17.65 5.79 -15.23
N ALA A 147 16.68 5.65 -14.31
CA ALA A 147 15.50 4.82 -14.56
C ALA A 147 14.73 5.28 -15.80
N ALA A 148 14.48 6.60 -15.91
CA ALA A 148 13.82 7.18 -17.07
C ALA A 148 14.59 6.93 -18.38
N GLU A 149 15.91 7.12 -18.38
CA GLU A 149 16.77 6.84 -19.54
C GLU A 149 16.74 5.37 -19.96
N LYS A 150 16.82 4.43 -18.99
CA LYS A 150 16.73 2.99 -19.27
C LYS A 150 15.41 2.65 -19.96
N LEU A 151 14.31 3.13 -19.43
CA LEU A 151 12.96 2.88 -19.98
C LEU A 151 12.78 3.56 -21.34
N GLN A 152 13.31 4.80 -21.52
CA GLN A 152 13.22 5.54 -22.78
C GLN A 152 13.86 4.80 -23.96
N LYS A 153 14.90 4.03 -23.70
CA LYS A 153 15.62 3.23 -24.70
C LYS A 153 14.91 1.91 -25.05
N THR A 154 13.84 1.57 -24.38
CA THR A 154 13.08 0.35 -24.68
C THR A 154 12.11 0.55 -25.83
N LYS A 155 11.70 -0.54 -26.47
CA LYS A 155 10.74 -0.51 -27.59
C LYS A 155 9.30 -0.16 -27.13
N ASN A 156 8.92 -0.58 -25.93
CA ASN A 156 7.52 -0.60 -25.50
C ASN A 156 7.13 0.57 -24.59
N TYR A 157 8.01 0.98 -23.65
CA TYR A 157 7.65 1.98 -22.65
C TYR A 157 7.28 3.35 -23.22
N PRO A 158 7.97 3.92 -24.23
CA PRO A 158 7.55 5.21 -24.79
C PRO A 158 6.10 5.22 -25.26
N ALA A 159 5.61 4.13 -25.87
CA ALA A 159 4.22 4.00 -26.28
C ALA A 159 3.24 3.89 -25.11
N LEU A 160 3.62 3.16 -24.02
CA LEU A 160 2.82 3.06 -22.80
C LEU A 160 2.72 4.43 -22.10
N PHE A 161 3.82 5.17 -21.99
CA PHE A 161 3.83 6.52 -21.44
C PHE A 161 3.02 7.49 -22.28
N SER A 162 3.07 7.36 -23.61
CA SER A 162 2.22 8.16 -24.51
C SER A 162 0.73 7.95 -24.27
N LYS A 163 0.31 6.70 -24.02
CA LYS A 163 -1.09 6.39 -23.69
C LYS A 163 -1.48 6.95 -22.31
N ALA A 164 -0.64 6.79 -21.29
CA ALA A 164 -0.95 7.20 -19.92
C ALA A 164 -0.85 8.71 -19.69
N PHE A 165 0.12 9.39 -20.30
CA PHE A 165 0.44 10.79 -20.05
C PHE A 165 0.39 11.67 -21.31
N GLY A 166 0.00 11.12 -22.45
CA GLY A 166 -0.12 11.83 -23.73
C GLY A 166 1.23 12.25 -24.36
N THR A 167 2.35 11.69 -23.91
CA THR A 167 3.68 11.95 -24.46
C THR A 167 4.61 10.75 -24.25
N PRO A 168 5.45 10.40 -25.24
CA PRO A 168 6.42 9.32 -25.13
C PRO A 168 7.62 9.65 -24.25
N VAL A 169 7.77 10.89 -23.79
CA VAL A 169 8.88 11.33 -22.93
C VAL A 169 8.71 10.74 -21.53
N ILE A 170 9.69 9.98 -21.08
CA ILE A 170 9.70 9.34 -19.77
C ILE A 170 10.46 10.22 -18.78
N THR A 171 9.87 10.48 -17.64
CA THR A 171 10.49 11.21 -16.52
C THR A 171 10.34 10.46 -15.22
N GLY A 172 11.19 10.73 -14.24
CA GLY A 172 11.06 10.16 -12.90
C GLY A 172 9.69 10.43 -12.26
N ASP A 173 9.19 11.66 -12.38
CA ASP A 173 7.85 12.04 -11.89
C ASP A 173 6.74 11.16 -12.49
N ARG A 174 6.75 10.91 -13.80
CA ARG A 174 5.76 10.05 -14.44
C ARG A 174 5.88 8.58 -14.06
N ILE A 175 7.10 8.10 -13.78
CA ILE A 175 7.32 6.75 -13.24
C ILE A 175 6.64 6.64 -11.89
N LEU A 176 6.90 7.58 -10.96
CA LEU A 176 6.30 7.60 -9.62
C LEU A 176 4.78 7.72 -9.69
N LYS A 177 4.25 8.60 -10.54
CA LYS A 177 2.81 8.77 -10.75
C LYS A 177 2.12 7.50 -11.24
N ALA A 178 2.71 6.78 -12.19
CA ALA A 178 2.15 5.53 -12.69
C ALA A 178 2.17 4.42 -11.63
N LEU A 179 3.29 4.25 -10.91
CA LEU A 179 3.37 3.31 -9.78
C LEU A 179 2.28 3.59 -8.75
N ALA A 180 2.14 4.84 -8.33
CA ALA A 180 1.14 5.27 -7.37
C ALA A 180 -0.30 5.02 -7.87
N GLN A 181 -0.58 5.18 -9.17
CA GLN A 181 -1.89 4.84 -9.73
C GLN A 181 -2.19 3.35 -9.60
N PHE A 182 -1.23 2.47 -9.91
CA PHE A 182 -1.41 1.03 -9.76
C PHE A 182 -1.60 0.64 -8.29
N GLU A 183 -0.76 1.11 -7.38
CA GLU A 183 -0.85 0.79 -5.97
C GLU A 183 -2.17 1.24 -5.33
N ARG A 184 -2.77 2.35 -5.79
CA ARG A 184 -4.12 2.78 -5.36
C ARG A 184 -5.21 1.80 -5.75
N THR A 185 -4.99 0.94 -6.74
CA THR A 185 -5.97 -0.09 -7.16
C THR A 185 -5.85 -1.40 -6.38
N LEU A 186 -4.83 -1.57 -5.54
CA LEU A 186 -4.63 -2.78 -4.74
C LEU A 186 -5.64 -2.82 -3.59
N ILE A 187 -6.91 -3.07 -3.92
CA ILE A 187 -8.03 -3.06 -2.97
C ILE A 187 -8.41 -4.49 -2.61
N SER A 188 -8.24 -4.83 -1.32
CA SER A 188 -8.69 -6.09 -0.72
C SER A 188 -10.00 -5.84 0.01
N ALA A 189 -11.11 -6.32 -0.54
CA ALA A 189 -12.48 -6.04 -0.09
C ALA A 189 -13.45 -7.21 -0.28
N ASN A 190 -12.95 -8.44 -0.45
CA ASN A 190 -13.77 -9.63 -0.66
C ASN A 190 -13.37 -10.82 0.24
N SER A 191 -12.84 -10.52 1.43
CA SER A 191 -12.54 -11.53 2.45
C SER A 191 -13.84 -12.15 3.02
N THR A 192 -13.72 -13.23 3.77
CA THR A 192 -14.84 -13.83 4.50
C THR A 192 -15.51 -12.83 5.45
N TYR A 193 -14.72 -11.93 6.08
CA TYR A 193 -15.26 -10.85 6.90
C TYR A 193 -16.08 -9.84 6.06
N ASP A 194 -15.65 -9.53 4.82
CA ASP A 194 -16.45 -8.68 3.92
C ASP A 194 -17.75 -9.34 3.52
N GLN A 195 -17.75 -10.65 3.29
CA GLN A 195 -18.95 -11.43 3.00
C GLN A 195 -19.91 -11.41 4.19
N TYR A 196 -19.39 -11.52 5.41
CA TYR A 196 -20.18 -11.35 6.63
C TYR A 196 -20.81 -9.95 6.72
N LEU A 197 -20.02 -8.90 6.46
CA LEU A 197 -20.53 -7.51 6.48
C LEU A 197 -21.62 -7.26 5.43
N ARG A 198 -21.61 -8.00 4.32
CA ARG A 198 -22.65 -7.97 3.29
C ARG A 198 -23.82 -8.91 3.54
N GLY A 199 -23.80 -9.69 4.63
CA GLY A 199 -24.84 -10.67 4.95
C GLY A 199 -24.83 -11.93 4.08
N SER A 200 -23.74 -12.20 3.34
CA SER A 200 -23.60 -13.38 2.46
C SER A 200 -22.78 -14.51 3.09
N TYR A 201 -22.28 -14.34 4.29
CA TYR A 201 -21.59 -15.37 5.08
C TYR A 201 -22.09 -15.39 6.51
N HIS A 202 -22.25 -16.59 7.07
CA HIS A 202 -22.64 -16.82 8.46
C HIS A 202 -21.42 -17.34 9.23
N PRO A 203 -20.84 -16.56 10.16
CA PRO A 203 -19.70 -16.98 10.93
C PRO A 203 -20.02 -18.18 11.82
N THR A 204 -19.03 -19.03 12.02
CA THR A 204 -19.04 -20.05 13.09
C THR A 204 -19.09 -19.38 14.47
N ALA A 205 -19.43 -20.14 15.52
CA ALA A 205 -19.42 -19.62 16.88
C ALA A 205 -18.06 -19.05 17.31
N ALA A 206 -16.96 -19.68 16.90
CA ALA A 206 -15.60 -19.23 17.17
C ALA A 206 -15.28 -17.91 16.44
N GLU A 207 -15.59 -17.81 15.16
CA GLU A 207 -15.39 -16.59 14.37
C GLU A 207 -16.22 -15.43 14.93
N LEU A 208 -17.50 -15.68 15.28
CA LEU A 208 -18.36 -14.64 15.85
C LEU A 208 -17.85 -14.18 17.22
N ASN A 209 -17.39 -15.11 18.07
CA ASN A 209 -16.77 -14.74 19.33
C ASN A 209 -15.46 -13.95 19.12
N GLY A 210 -14.64 -14.34 18.13
CA GLY A 210 -13.44 -13.61 17.75
C GLY A 210 -13.74 -12.18 17.28
N ILE A 211 -14.77 -11.97 16.46
CA ILE A 211 -15.28 -10.63 16.08
C ILE A 211 -15.66 -9.83 17.33
N ASN A 212 -16.47 -10.42 18.22
CA ASN A 212 -16.92 -9.76 19.44
C ASN A 212 -15.73 -9.35 20.33
N LEU A 213 -14.77 -10.25 20.57
CA LEU A 213 -13.56 -9.96 21.34
C LEU A 213 -12.75 -8.81 20.74
N PHE A 214 -12.59 -8.80 19.43
CA PHE A 214 -11.82 -7.78 18.72
C PHE A 214 -12.38 -6.38 18.88
N PHE A 215 -13.70 -6.23 18.83
CA PHE A 215 -14.40 -4.93 18.89
C PHE A 215 -14.82 -4.52 20.30
N THR A 216 -14.87 -5.44 21.27
CA THR A 216 -15.36 -5.15 22.61
C THR A 216 -14.25 -4.64 23.53
N ASN A 217 -14.54 -3.53 24.22
CA ASN A 217 -13.69 -3.04 25.31
C ASN A 217 -13.94 -3.90 26.55
N PRO A 218 -12.88 -4.53 27.12
CA PRO A 218 -13.06 -5.33 28.32
C PRO A 218 -13.45 -4.45 29.51
N ASN A 219 -14.28 -5.01 30.41
CA ASN A 219 -14.65 -4.36 31.67
C ASN A 219 -14.75 -5.40 32.79
N ALA A 220 -13.74 -5.46 33.65
CA ALA A 220 -13.69 -6.42 34.74
C ALA A 220 -14.80 -6.21 35.77
N ALA A 221 -15.27 -4.97 36.02
CA ALA A 221 -16.30 -4.67 37.01
C ALA A 221 -17.69 -5.23 36.60
N THR A 222 -17.93 -5.34 35.30
CA THR A 222 -19.18 -5.86 34.72
C THR A 222 -18.99 -7.22 34.06
N ASN A 223 -17.82 -7.86 34.24
CA ASN A 223 -17.44 -9.14 33.63
C ASN A 223 -17.58 -9.18 32.11
N VAL A 224 -17.35 -8.02 31.42
CA VAL A 224 -17.33 -7.95 29.97
C VAL A 224 -15.96 -8.40 29.45
N ARG A 225 -15.93 -9.43 28.57
CA ARG A 225 -14.74 -9.95 27.93
C ARG A 225 -14.49 -9.22 26.60
N GLY A 226 -13.25 -8.89 26.32
CA GLY A 226 -12.86 -8.22 25.09
C GLY A 226 -11.34 -8.07 24.96
N ALA A 227 -10.88 -7.72 23.77
CA ALA A 227 -9.47 -7.48 23.45
C ALA A 227 -9.21 -6.03 22.99
N ALA A 228 -10.26 -5.25 22.72
CA ALA A 228 -10.18 -3.83 22.33
C ALA A 228 -9.25 -3.53 21.14
N CYS A 229 -8.97 -4.50 20.26
CA CYS A 229 -8.06 -4.34 19.13
C CYS A 229 -8.52 -3.24 18.16
N ALA A 230 -9.84 -3.00 18.12
CA ALA A 230 -10.47 -1.99 17.27
C ALA A 230 -10.10 -0.54 17.65
N HIS A 231 -9.52 -0.25 18.82
CA HIS A 231 -8.98 1.07 19.13
C HIS A 231 -7.91 1.52 18.14
N CYS A 232 -7.04 0.59 17.73
CA CYS A 232 -6.00 0.83 16.75
C CYS A 232 -6.43 0.32 15.36
N HIS A 233 -7.00 -0.87 15.27
CA HIS A 233 -7.36 -1.56 14.04
C HIS A 233 -8.88 -1.49 13.75
N GLY A 234 -9.49 -0.33 13.98
CA GLY A 234 -10.93 -0.15 13.86
C GLY A 234 -11.44 -0.09 12.42
N GLY A 235 -12.75 -0.28 12.30
CA GLY A 235 -13.47 -0.24 11.03
C GLY A 235 -13.18 -1.42 10.10
N PRO A 236 -13.88 -1.46 8.95
CA PRO A 236 -13.79 -2.61 8.03
C PRO A 236 -12.42 -2.75 7.35
N LYS A 237 -11.64 -1.69 7.25
CA LYS A 237 -10.28 -1.70 6.68
C LYS A 237 -9.22 -2.16 7.69
N THR A 238 -9.58 -2.28 8.96
CA THR A 238 -8.74 -2.76 10.06
C THR A 238 -7.40 -2.00 10.22
N PHE A 239 -7.43 -0.68 9.98
CA PHE A 239 -6.31 0.22 10.28
C PHE A 239 -6.81 1.59 10.71
N SER A 240 -5.92 2.35 11.33
CA SER A 240 -6.07 3.79 11.57
C SER A 240 -4.80 4.52 11.15
N GLU A 241 -4.92 5.80 10.78
CA GLU A 241 -3.74 6.64 10.49
C GLU A 241 -3.11 7.19 11.79
N LEU A 242 -2.85 6.29 12.74
CA LEU A 242 -2.26 6.58 14.03
C LEU A 242 -0.90 5.89 14.17
N PHE A 243 -0.13 6.35 15.13
CA PHE A 243 1.19 5.80 15.47
C PHE A 243 1.19 5.43 16.95
N HIS A 244 1.50 4.18 17.26
CA HIS A 244 1.52 3.66 18.61
C HIS A 244 2.81 2.89 18.90
N ASN A 245 3.28 3.00 20.14
CA ASN A 245 4.19 2.04 20.72
C ASN A 245 3.33 0.91 21.32
N ASN A 246 3.52 -0.29 20.80
CA ASN A 246 2.75 -1.47 21.20
C ASN A 246 3.45 -2.32 22.27
N GLY A 247 4.50 -1.80 22.88
CA GLY A 247 5.17 -2.45 24.02
C GLY A 247 6.01 -3.66 23.64
N LEU A 248 6.63 -3.68 22.47
CA LEU A 248 7.55 -4.77 22.09
C LEU A 248 8.82 -4.79 22.94
N ASP A 249 9.29 -3.62 23.36
CA ASP A 249 10.51 -3.45 24.14
C ASP A 249 10.26 -2.39 25.23
N SER A 250 10.83 -2.57 26.42
CA SER A 250 10.81 -1.54 27.48
C SER A 250 11.64 -0.32 27.11
N VAL A 251 12.73 -0.54 26.36
CA VAL A 251 13.53 0.48 25.70
C VAL A 251 13.51 0.17 24.20
N PRO A 252 12.80 0.95 23.38
CA PRO A 252 12.73 0.72 21.94
C PRO A 252 14.12 0.70 21.30
N LYS A 253 14.41 -0.36 20.52
CA LYS A 253 15.66 -0.50 19.75
C LYS A 253 15.64 0.31 18.47
N ASP A 254 14.45 0.55 17.92
CA ASP A 254 14.17 1.42 16.80
C ASP A 254 13.33 2.59 17.31
N ASP A 255 13.82 3.81 17.11
CA ASP A 255 13.15 5.02 17.57
C ASP A 255 11.83 5.31 16.82
N GLY A 256 11.55 4.58 15.72
CA GLY A 256 10.30 4.68 14.96
C GLY A 256 10.01 6.11 14.50
N ARG A 257 8.81 6.60 14.80
CA ARG A 257 8.38 7.94 14.40
C ARG A 257 9.23 9.06 14.96
N ALA A 258 9.90 8.89 16.10
CA ALA A 258 10.76 9.91 16.68
C ALA A 258 11.93 10.28 15.75
N THR A 259 12.39 9.38 14.87
CA THR A 259 13.41 9.72 13.86
C THR A 259 12.96 10.79 12.88
N ILE A 260 11.65 10.98 12.72
CA ILE A 260 11.04 11.94 11.80
C ILE A 260 10.62 13.22 12.55
N THR A 261 10.03 13.08 13.73
CA THR A 261 9.48 14.21 14.49
C THR A 261 10.50 14.87 15.43
N GLY A 262 11.57 14.17 15.80
CA GLY A 262 12.51 14.60 16.82
C GLY A 262 11.92 14.64 18.24
N GLN A 263 10.69 14.16 18.44
CA GLN A 263 9.98 14.23 19.71
C GLN A 263 10.15 12.95 20.52
N SER A 264 10.56 13.03 21.76
CA SER A 264 10.77 11.88 22.64
C SER A 264 9.49 11.07 22.88
N ILE A 265 8.32 11.72 22.86
CA ILE A 265 7.02 11.04 23.01
C ILE A 265 6.72 10.06 21.85
N ASP A 266 7.33 10.26 20.69
CA ASP A 266 7.14 9.42 19.51
C ASP A 266 8.12 8.24 19.45
N LYS A 267 8.99 8.07 20.43
CA LYS A 267 10.00 7.01 20.48
C LYS A 267 9.35 5.64 20.52
N GLY A 268 9.75 4.76 19.57
CA GLY A 268 9.21 3.41 19.44
C GLY A 268 7.75 3.36 18.93
N ARG A 269 7.22 4.47 18.41
CA ARG A 269 5.90 4.49 17.79
C ARG A 269 5.99 4.18 16.31
N PHE A 270 5.09 3.29 15.87
CA PHE A 270 4.96 2.86 14.49
C PHE A 270 3.53 3.00 14.00
N ARG A 271 3.37 3.13 12.69
CA ARG A 271 2.08 3.24 12.04
C ARG A 271 1.25 1.97 12.26
N VAL A 272 -0.03 2.15 12.54
CA VAL A 272 -0.98 1.05 12.60
C VAL A 272 -1.24 0.51 11.20
N ALA A 273 -0.69 -0.67 10.91
CA ALA A 273 -0.87 -1.36 9.65
C ALA A 273 -2.27 -1.99 9.54
N THR A 274 -2.76 -2.20 8.31
CA THR A 274 -3.97 -2.98 8.09
C THR A 274 -3.79 -4.43 8.53
N LEU A 275 -4.84 -5.03 9.07
CA LEU A 275 -4.88 -6.48 9.34
C LEU A 275 -5.51 -7.26 8.17
N ARG A 276 -5.88 -6.59 7.07
CA ARG A 276 -6.35 -7.29 5.88
C ARG A 276 -5.27 -8.24 5.37
N ASN A 277 -5.66 -9.49 5.13
CA ASN A 277 -4.77 -10.58 4.73
C ASN A 277 -3.68 -10.93 5.77
N ILE A 278 -3.87 -10.58 7.03
CA ILE A 278 -2.85 -10.72 8.07
C ILE A 278 -2.30 -12.15 8.20
N ALA A 279 -3.14 -13.16 7.97
CA ALA A 279 -2.72 -14.57 8.02
C ALA A 279 -1.69 -14.96 6.92
N LEU A 280 -1.50 -14.11 5.89
CA LEU A 280 -0.59 -14.35 4.77
C LEU A 280 0.70 -13.53 4.87
N THR A 281 0.79 -12.59 5.84
CA THR A 281 1.83 -11.56 5.88
C THR A 281 2.83 -11.74 7.01
N ALA A 282 2.98 -12.96 7.53
CA ALA A 282 4.06 -13.29 8.46
C ALA A 282 5.45 -13.06 7.80
N PRO A 283 6.50 -12.71 8.58
CA PRO A 283 6.50 -12.44 10.02
C PRO A 283 5.98 -11.04 10.38
N TYR A 284 5.58 -10.84 11.63
CA TYR A 284 4.83 -9.69 12.11
C TYR A 284 5.71 -8.69 12.86
N MET A 285 5.17 -7.46 13.01
CA MET A 285 5.77 -6.26 13.57
C MET A 285 6.77 -5.59 12.61
N HIS A 286 7.25 -4.41 12.98
CA HIS A 286 8.19 -3.65 12.15
C HIS A 286 9.54 -4.35 11.93
N ASP A 287 9.91 -5.24 12.84
CA ASP A 287 11.16 -6.02 12.83
C ASP A 287 10.95 -7.52 12.55
N GLY A 288 9.74 -7.95 12.24
CA GLY A 288 9.44 -9.32 11.87
C GLY A 288 9.67 -10.36 12.97
N ARG A 289 9.66 -9.96 14.26
CA ARG A 289 10.02 -10.85 15.38
C ARG A 289 9.05 -12.00 15.66
N PHE A 290 7.79 -11.88 15.26
CA PHE A 290 6.79 -12.94 15.45
C PHE A 290 6.46 -13.64 14.14
N THR A 291 6.54 -14.96 14.15
CA THR A 291 6.30 -15.79 12.96
C THR A 291 4.88 -16.34 12.87
N THR A 292 4.09 -16.24 13.96
CA THR A 292 2.71 -16.75 14.02
C THR A 292 1.76 -15.72 14.61
N LEU A 293 0.47 -15.84 14.31
CA LEU A 293 -0.58 -15.00 14.90
C LEU A 293 -0.76 -15.30 16.39
N GLU A 294 -0.54 -16.55 16.81
CA GLU A 294 -0.55 -16.95 18.20
C GLU A 294 0.47 -16.14 19.01
N ALA A 295 1.71 -16.04 18.52
CA ALA A 295 2.77 -15.27 19.20
C ALA A 295 2.41 -13.77 19.26
N VAL A 296 1.74 -13.21 18.24
CA VAL A 296 1.23 -11.84 18.27
C VAL A 296 0.15 -11.66 19.32
N VAL A 297 -0.83 -12.57 19.37
CA VAL A 297 -1.93 -12.51 20.35
C VAL A 297 -1.38 -12.70 21.77
N ASP A 298 -0.41 -13.61 21.96
CA ASP A 298 0.26 -13.83 23.25
C ASP A 298 1.03 -12.58 23.71
N HIS A 299 1.72 -11.88 22.78
CA HIS A 299 2.35 -10.61 23.10
C HIS A 299 1.35 -9.61 23.70
N TYR A 300 0.22 -9.38 23.02
CA TYR A 300 -0.82 -8.45 23.52
C TYR A 300 -1.54 -8.98 24.76
N ASN A 301 -1.62 -10.30 24.93
CA ASN A 301 -2.27 -10.91 26.10
C ASN A 301 -1.41 -10.83 27.36
N GLU A 302 -0.09 -11.04 27.27
CA GLU A 302 0.73 -11.31 28.45
C GLU A 302 2.11 -10.63 28.46
N HIS A 303 2.61 -10.11 27.30
CA HIS A 303 4.04 -9.77 27.16
C HIS A 303 4.32 -8.30 26.80
N ILE A 304 3.31 -7.41 26.93
CA ILE A 304 3.50 -5.98 26.69
C ILE A 304 4.51 -5.41 27.70
N GLN A 305 5.58 -4.81 27.17
CA GLN A 305 6.60 -4.15 27.96
C GLN A 305 6.19 -2.71 28.25
N GLN A 306 6.34 -2.31 29.52
CA GLN A 306 6.09 -0.94 29.95
C GLN A 306 7.22 -0.01 29.48
N SER A 307 6.87 1.14 28.93
CA SER A 307 7.79 2.21 28.56
C SER A 307 7.11 3.56 28.66
N PRO A 308 7.87 4.67 28.75
CA PRO A 308 7.26 6.02 28.83
C PRO A 308 6.40 6.41 27.63
N THR A 309 6.59 5.77 26.49
CA THR A 309 5.88 6.06 25.23
C THR A 309 4.85 5.01 24.86
N LEU A 310 4.63 4.01 25.73
CA LEU A 310 3.61 2.97 25.51
C LEU A 310 2.25 3.61 25.19
N SER A 311 1.53 3.03 24.22
CA SER A 311 0.19 3.50 23.88
C SER A 311 -0.71 3.56 25.10
N VAL A 312 -1.46 4.66 25.24
CA VAL A 312 -2.42 4.83 26.34
C VAL A 312 -3.47 3.71 26.39
N PHE A 313 -3.79 3.10 25.25
CA PHE A 313 -4.73 1.95 25.18
C PHE A 313 -4.16 0.65 25.76
N LEU A 314 -2.85 0.60 26.02
CA LEU A 314 -2.14 -0.57 26.52
C LEU A 314 -1.54 -0.35 27.92
N GLN A 315 -1.81 0.81 28.54
CA GLN A 315 -1.33 1.13 29.89
C GLN A 315 -2.20 0.48 30.97
N ASN A 316 -1.60 0.24 32.11
CA ASN A 316 -2.18 -0.46 33.26
C ASN A 316 -3.40 0.23 33.90
N ASN A 317 -3.65 1.50 33.57
CA ASN A 317 -4.69 2.33 34.17
C ASN A 317 -6.02 2.30 33.40
N GLN A 318 -6.13 1.46 32.35
CA GLN A 318 -7.40 1.32 31.65
C GLN A 318 -8.40 0.50 32.46
N PRO A 319 -9.65 0.97 32.64
CA PRO A 319 -10.68 0.21 33.33
C PRO A 319 -10.89 -1.16 32.68
N GLY A 320 -10.79 -2.23 33.48
CA GLY A 320 -11.01 -3.59 33.02
C GLY A 320 -9.77 -4.33 32.51
N MET A 321 -8.65 -3.65 32.32
CA MET A 321 -7.36 -4.31 32.08
C MET A 321 -6.61 -4.51 33.39
N ARG A 322 -6.20 -5.76 33.64
CA ARG A 322 -5.25 -6.08 34.73
C ARG A 322 -3.83 -5.79 34.23
N GLY A 323 -3.45 -4.52 34.27
CA GLY A 323 -2.17 -4.12 33.71
C GLY A 323 -2.16 -4.23 32.18
N SER A 324 -0.97 -4.45 31.59
CA SER A 324 -0.78 -4.70 30.16
C SER A 324 -1.23 -6.11 29.72
N GLN A 325 -2.24 -6.69 30.37
CA GLN A 325 -2.71 -8.04 30.10
C GLN A 325 -4.19 -8.03 29.74
N LEU A 326 -4.52 -8.59 28.57
CA LEU A 326 -5.92 -8.77 28.15
C LEU A 326 -6.62 -9.86 28.97
N GLY A 327 -5.87 -10.83 29.51
CA GLY A 327 -6.38 -11.95 30.29
C GLY A 327 -7.28 -12.89 29.49
N LEU A 328 -7.06 -13.00 28.19
CA LEU A 328 -7.80 -13.93 27.32
C LEU A 328 -7.44 -15.37 27.68
N THR A 329 -8.47 -16.23 27.73
CA THR A 329 -8.29 -17.68 27.87
C THR A 329 -7.73 -18.29 26.58
N ALA A 330 -7.22 -19.52 26.65
CA ALA A 330 -6.73 -20.24 25.48
C ALA A 330 -7.82 -20.41 24.37
N SER A 331 -9.09 -20.56 24.75
CA SER A 331 -10.21 -20.61 23.78
C SER A 331 -10.42 -19.25 23.13
N GLU A 332 -10.47 -18.16 23.90
CA GLU A 332 -10.67 -16.80 23.38
C GLU A 332 -9.53 -16.37 22.44
N LYS A 333 -8.29 -16.75 22.73
CA LYS A 333 -7.14 -16.53 21.82
C LYS A 333 -7.35 -17.24 20.48
N LYS A 334 -7.81 -18.50 20.49
CA LYS A 334 -8.17 -19.24 19.26
C LYS A 334 -9.30 -18.59 18.48
N ASP A 335 -10.35 -18.15 19.16
CA ASP A 335 -11.50 -17.49 18.53
C ASP A 335 -11.08 -16.16 17.90
N LEU A 336 -10.24 -15.37 18.57
CA LEU A 336 -9.67 -14.14 18.02
C LEU A 336 -8.84 -14.42 16.75
N ILE A 337 -8.02 -15.48 16.77
CA ILE A 337 -7.23 -15.91 15.59
C ILE A 337 -8.16 -16.39 14.47
N ALA A 338 -9.27 -17.08 14.77
CA ALA A 338 -10.26 -17.46 13.78
C ALA A 338 -10.83 -16.22 13.06
N PHE A 339 -11.14 -15.16 13.78
CA PHE A 339 -11.54 -13.89 13.17
C PHE A 339 -10.42 -13.29 12.31
N LEU A 340 -9.15 -13.28 12.76
CA LEU A 340 -8.04 -12.76 11.96
C LEU A 340 -7.87 -13.51 10.63
N HIS A 341 -8.16 -14.82 10.60
CA HIS A 341 -8.21 -15.59 9.36
C HIS A 341 -9.35 -15.18 8.42
N MET A 342 -10.50 -14.72 8.95
CA MET A 342 -11.59 -14.19 8.12
C MET A 342 -11.20 -12.95 7.33
N LEU A 343 -10.11 -12.26 7.70
CA LEU A 343 -9.61 -11.08 6.99
C LEU A 343 -8.84 -11.42 5.72
N THR A 344 -8.68 -12.70 5.39
CA THR A 344 -8.00 -13.18 4.17
C THR A 344 -8.92 -13.06 2.96
N ASP A 345 -8.43 -12.41 1.92
CA ASP A 345 -9.08 -12.20 0.65
C ASP A 345 -8.36 -12.99 -0.45
N SER A 346 -8.84 -14.20 -0.73
CA SER A 346 -8.24 -15.06 -1.73
C SER A 346 -8.32 -14.48 -3.14
N SER A 347 -9.36 -13.66 -3.43
CA SER A 347 -9.49 -13.00 -4.72
C SER A 347 -8.40 -11.95 -4.94
N PHE A 348 -7.99 -11.23 -3.89
CA PHE A 348 -6.94 -10.22 -3.96
C PHE A 348 -5.58 -10.80 -4.36
N ILE A 349 -5.21 -11.94 -3.79
CA ILE A 349 -3.91 -12.58 -4.04
C ILE A 349 -3.84 -13.35 -5.37
N THR A 350 -4.98 -13.55 -6.06
CA THR A 350 -5.07 -14.27 -7.33
C THR A 350 -5.58 -13.40 -8.48
N ASP A 351 -5.92 -12.14 -8.25
CA ASP A 351 -6.48 -11.24 -9.25
C ASP A 351 -5.48 -10.98 -10.39
N GLN A 352 -5.88 -11.33 -11.61
CA GLN A 352 -5.06 -11.13 -12.81
C GLN A 352 -4.76 -9.66 -13.10
N ARG A 353 -5.60 -8.73 -12.61
CA ARG A 353 -5.36 -7.28 -12.72
C ARG A 353 -4.11 -6.84 -11.96
N PHE A 354 -3.71 -7.59 -10.95
CA PHE A 354 -2.55 -7.30 -10.10
C PHE A 354 -1.34 -8.18 -10.40
N SER A 355 -1.51 -9.23 -11.20
CA SER A 355 -0.46 -10.21 -11.49
C SER A 355 0.65 -9.64 -12.37
N ASN A 356 1.77 -10.38 -12.45
CA ASN A 356 2.92 -10.02 -13.29
C ASN A 356 2.51 -9.99 -14.77
N PRO A 357 2.59 -8.84 -15.48
CA PRO A 357 2.19 -8.71 -16.88
C PRO A 357 3.19 -9.29 -17.88
N PHE A 358 4.36 -9.77 -17.40
CA PHE A 358 5.41 -10.38 -18.23
C PHE A 358 5.37 -11.91 -18.22
N LYS A 359 4.43 -12.52 -17.49
CA LYS A 359 4.24 -13.97 -17.40
C LYS A 359 3.05 -14.41 -18.22
#